data_cb15afe65256511b86d7edb5072020cc
#
_entry.id   cb15afe65256511b86d7edb5072020cc
#
_cell.length_a   1.000
_cell.length_b   1.000
_cell.length_c   1.000
_cell.angle_alpha   90.00
_cell.angle_beta   90.00
_cell.angle_gamma   90.00
#
_symmetry.space_group_name_H-M   'P 1'
#
loop_
_entity.id
_entity.type
_entity.pdbx_description
1 polymer ?
#
loop_
_entity_poly.entity_id
_entity_poly.type
_entity_poly.pdbx_seq_one_letter_code
_entity_poly.pdbx_strand_id
1 'polypeptide(L)'
;MHHFPFLDESIKLKTHNRLYPPKLYKGVVWQDNHKLLYLGMQDQFHTFNMFDCQAWFARDVIMGKIKMPSADEINKDINKWVAMEEKLENPDQMIDFQTEYTKELHDMSDYPKIDFELIRKHFKEWEHHKVEDILTYRNKSFSSPVTGSVAPIHHTPWETAMDDSMKTFLNK
;
A
#
# COMPACT_ATOMS: atom_id res chain seq x y z
N MET A 1 -0.37 14.02 -8.17
CA MET A 1 0.19 13.59 -9.47
C MET A 1 1.63 13.19 -9.25
N HIS A 2 1.97 11.93 -9.59
CA HIS A 2 3.38 11.53 -9.55
C HIS A 2 4.16 12.32 -10.61
N HIS A 3 5.30 12.88 -10.21
CA HIS A 3 6.11 13.71 -11.09
C HIS A 3 7.50 13.09 -11.27
N PHE A 4 7.76 12.60 -12.49
CA PHE A 4 9.02 11.97 -12.87
C PHE A 4 9.68 12.80 -13.98
N PRO A 5 10.35 13.94 -13.67
CA PRO A 5 10.88 14.86 -14.69
C PRO A 5 11.99 14.25 -15.55
N PHE A 6 12.61 13.17 -15.04
CA PHE A 6 13.70 12.45 -15.72
C PHE A 6 13.24 11.34 -16.67
N LEU A 7 11.92 11.01 -16.68
CA LEU A 7 11.36 10.01 -17.57
C LEU A 7 10.75 10.64 -18.84
N ASP A 8 10.88 9.95 -19.96
CA ASP A 8 10.18 10.29 -21.19
C ASP A 8 8.65 10.20 -20.99
N GLU A 9 7.89 11.04 -21.69
CA GLU A 9 6.44 11.11 -21.57
C GLU A 9 5.73 9.78 -21.95
N SER A 10 6.33 8.96 -22.81
CA SER A 10 5.80 7.67 -23.23
C SER A 10 5.81 6.61 -22.13
N ILE A 11 6.71 6.75 -21.14
CA ILE A 11 6.89 5.80 -20.05
C ILE A 11 6.54 6.37 -18.67
N LYS A 12 6.08 7.63 -18.60
CA LYS A 12 5.60 8.23 -17.36
C LYS A 12 4.26 7.63 -16.94
N LEU A 13 4.20 7.21 -15.68
CA LEU A 13 2.94 6.82 -15.07
C LEU A 13 2.05 8.07 -14.91
N LYS A 14 0.89 8.07 -15.58
CA LYS A 14 -0.10 9.15 -15.56
C LYS A 14 -1.34 8.70 -14.78
N THR A 15 -1.21 8.58 -13.46
CA THR A 15 -2.29 8.14 -12.60
C THR A 15 -2.37 8.99 -11.34
N HIS A 16 -3.56 9.04 -10.73
CA HIS A 16 -3.85 9.78 -9.53
C HIS A 16 -4.67 8.92 -8.59
N ASN A 17 -4.26 8.82 -7.34
CA ASN A 17 -5.04 8.26 -6.24
C ASN A 17 -5.85 7.01 -6.63
N ARG A 18 -5.19 6.08 -7.31
CA ARG A 18 -5.77 4.79 -7.67
C ARG A 18 -5.18 3.70 -6.79
N LEU A 19 -6.03 2.76 -6.39
CA LEU A 19 -5.59 1.56 -5.67
C LEU A 19 -4.86 0.58 -6.59
N TYR A 20 -5.13 0.65 -7.91
CA TYR A 20 -4.40 -0.10 -8.91
C TYR A 20 -4.04 0.76 -10.13
N PRO A 21 -2.75 1.06 -10.37
CA PRO A 21 -2.33 1.87 -11.51
C PRO A 21 -2.51 1.11 -12.81
N PRO A 22 -3.24 1.64 -13.80
CA PRO A 22 -3.27 1.07 -15.13
C PRO A 22 -1.86 1.07 -15.75
N LYS A 23 -1.59 0.13 -16.64
CA LYS A 23 -0.30 -0.14 -17.29
C LYS A 23 0.77 -0.81 -16.42
N LEU A 24 0.51 -1.09 -15.16
CA LEU A 24 1.45 -1.81 -14.31
C LEU A 24 0.96 -3.24 -14.06
N TYR A 25 1.64 -4.22 -14.67
CA TYR A 25 1.42 -5.63 -14.35
C TYR A 25 1.77 -5.88 -12.88
N LYS A 26 0.85 -6.51 -12.15
CA LYS A 26 0.92 -6.65 -10.69
C LYS A 26 1.17 -5.33 -9.96
N GLY A 27 0.69 -4.22 -10.52
CA GLY A 27 0.89 -2.89 -9.95
C GLY A 27 2.35 -2.42 -9.88
N VAL A 28 3.27 -3.14 -10.51
CA VAL A 28 4.74 -2.93 -10.40
C VAL A 28 5.42 -2.81 -11.74
N VAL A 29 5.24 -3.77 -12.65
CA VAL A 29 6.03 -3.85 -13.90
C VAL A 29 5.33 -3.13 -15.03
N TRP A 30 6.03 -2.21 -15.70
CA TRP A 30 5.47 -1.52 -16.87
C TRP A 30 5.15 -2.52 -18.00
N GLN A 31 3.92 -2.49 -18.49
CA GLN A 31 3.40 -3.48 -19.44
C GLN A 31 4.19 -3.57 -20.76
N ASP A 32 4.73 -2.44 -21.23
CA ASP A 32 5.41 -2.34 -22.54
C ASP A 32 6.95 -2.45 -22.41
N ASN A 33 7.49 -2.42 -21.18
CA ASN A 33 8.91 -2.56 -20.92
C ASN A 33 9.16 -3.17 -19.54
N HIS A 34 9.40 -4.46 -19.49
CA HIS A 34 9.59 -5.21 -18.24
C HIS A 34 10.89 -4.86 -17.47
N LYS A 35 11.73 -3.97 -18.00
CA LYS A 35 12.89 -3.41 -17.29
C LYS A 35 12.57 -2.16 -16.48
N LEU A 36 11.36 -1.62 -16.65
CA LEU A 36 10.86 -0.47 -15.90
C LEU A 36 9.88 -0.96 -14.84
N LEU A 37 10.21 -0.68 -13.58
CA LEU A 37 9.39 -1.04 -12.43
C LEU A 37 9.06 0.21 -11.62
N TYR A 38 7.82 0.27 -11.17
CA TYR A 38 7.31 1.31 -10.28
C TYR A 38 6.90 0.67 -8.96
N LEU A 39 7.35 1.21 -7.85
CA LEU A 39 6.98 0.75 -6.51
C LEU A 39 6.23 1.85 -5.77
N GLY A 40 5.20 1.48 -5.01
CA GLY A 40 4.46 2.41 -4.17
C GLY A 40 3.62 3.45 -4.90
N MET A 41 3.14 3.14 -6.10
CA MET A 41 2.38 4.09 -6.93
C MET A 41 0.87 4.07 -6.67
N GLN A 42 0.42 3.19 -5.82
CA GLN A 42 -0.98 3.08 -5.41
C GLN A 42 -1.33 4.07 -4.30
N ASP A 43 -2.59 4.46 -4.24
CA ASP A 43 -3.19 4.96 -3.01
C ASP A 43 -3.25 3.81 -1.97
N GLN A 44 -3.09 4.13 -0.66
CA GLN A 44 -2.60 3.10 0.26
C GLN A 44 -3.37 3.05 1.57
N PHE A 45 -3.83 1.85 1.91
CA PHE A 45 -4.12 1.44 3.29
C PHE A 45 -2.92 0.66 3.87
N HIS A 46 -2.40 -0.34 3.15
CA HIS A 46 -1.38 -1.29 3.59
C HIS A 46 0.06 -0.83 3.26
N THR A 47 0.43 0.41 3.57
CA THR A 47 1.64 1.07 3.07
C THR A 47 2.90 0.18 3.07
N PHE A 48 3.43 -0.18 4.22
CA PHE A 48 4.72 -0.90 4.30
C PHE A 48 4.61 -2.35 3.83
N ASN A 49 3.58 -3.07 4.26
CA ASN A 49 3.41 -4.47 3.85
C ASN A 49 3.26 -4.60 2.33
N MET A 50 2.55 -3.68 1.71
CA MET A 50 2.39 -3.64 0.26
C MET A 50 3.72 -3.33 -0.43
N PHE A 51 4.46 -2.34 0.05
CA PHE A 51 5.77 -1.98 -0.53
C PHE A 51 6.77 -3.13 -0.43
N ASP A 52 6.81 -3.81 0.70
CA ASP A 52 7.68 -4.97 0.88
C ASP A 52 7.29 -6.09 -0.10
N CYS A 53 6.00 -6.43 -0.22
CA CYS A 53 5.54 -7.43 -1.18
C CYS A 53 5.86 -7.03 -2.62
N GLN A 54 5.70 -5.75 -2.99
CA GLN A 54 6.09 -5.24 -4.29
C GLN A 54 7.60 -5.33 -4.53
N ALA A 55 8.41 -5.00 -3.53
CA ALA A 55 9.87 -5.07 -3.63
C ALA A 55 10.35 -6.51 -3.80
N TRP A 56 9.77 -7.46 -3.08
CA TRP A 56 10.09 -8.88 -3.21
C TRP A 56 9.67 -9.45 -4.55
N PHE A 57 8.48 -9.09 -5.03
CA PHE A 57 8.04 -9.44 -6.38
C PHE A 57 8.98 -8.86 -7.45
N ALA A 58 9.33 -7.57 -7.34
CA ALA A 58 10.27 -6.91 -8.25
C ALA A 58 11.65 -7.58 -8.22
N ARG A 59 12.18 -7.92 -7.04
CA ARG A 59 13.42 -8.69 -6.88
C ARG A 59 13.36 -10.00 -7.68
N ASP A 60 12.27 -10.73 -7.56
CA ASP A 60 12.16 -12.05 -8.17
C ASP A 60 11.96 -11.96 -9.69
N VAL A 61 11.33 -10.90 -10.18
CA VAL A 61 11.30 -10.57 -11.62
C VAL A 61 12.72 -10.24 -12.13
N ILE A 62 13.46 -9.36 -11.45
CA ILE A 62 14.83 -8.98 -11.83
C ILE A 62 15.78 -10.17 -11.79
N MET A 63 15.63 -11.03 -10.81
CA MET A 63 16.45 -12.26 -10.65
C MET A 63 16.06 -13.39 -11.62
N GLY A 64 14.99 -13.21 -12.41
CA GLY A 64 14.47 -14.22 -13.33
C GLY A 64 13.80 -15.42 -12.66
N LYS A 65 13.50 -15.35 -11.36
CA LYS A 65 12.72 -16.38 -10.65
C LYS A 65 11.27 -16.37 -11.09
N ILE A 66 10.70 -15.18 -11.32
CA ILE A 66 9.37 -14.99 -11.92
C ILE A 66 9.56 -14.67 -13.39
N LYS A 67 9.03 -15.55 -14.25
CA LYS A 67 9.00 -15.31 -15.69
C LYS A 67 7.82 -14.40 -16.04
N MET A 68 8.10 -13.39 -16.83
CA MET A 68 7.02 -12.50 -17.30
C MET A 68 6.10 -13.28 -18.25
N PRO A 69 4.77 -13.14 -18.08
CA PRO A 69 3.81 -13.77 -18.96
C PRO A 69 3.74 -13.04 -20.32
N SER A 70 2.92 -13.56 -21.23
CA SER A 70 2.66 -12.93 -22.52
C SER A 70 2.00 -11.54 -22.36
N ALA A 71 2.11 -10.71 -23.38
CA ALA A 71 1.46 -9.39 -23.37
C ALA A 71 -0.06 -9.48 -23.18
N ASP A 72 -0.70 -10.50 -23.73
CA ASP A 72 -2.14 -10.72 -23.56
C ASP A 72 -2.51 -11.09 -22.11
N GLU A 73 -1.71 -11.92 -21.47
CA GLU A 73 -1.90 -12.28 -20.04
C GLU A 73 -1.64 -11.08 -19.12
N ILE A 74 -0.63 -10.27 -19.42
CA ILE A 74 -0.33 -9.01 -18.71
C ILE A 74 -1.55 -8.07 -18.81
N ASN A 75 -2.05 -7.84 -20.02
CA ASN A 75 -3.21 -6.97 -20.24
C ASN A 75 -4.46 -7.49 -19.56
N LYS A 76 -4.68 -8.80 -19.58
CA LYS A 76 -5.81 -9.44 -18.89
C LYS A 76 -5.74 -9.24 -17.38
N ASP A 77 -4.57 -9.39 -16.80
CA ASP A 77 -4.34 -9.18 -15.35
C ASP A 77 -4.59 -7.72 -14.96
N ILE A 78 -4.01 -6.76 -15.69
CA ILE A 78 -4.20 -5.33 -15.47
C ILE A 78 -5.70 -4.98 -15.55
N ASN A 79 -6.38 -5.41 -16.61
CA ASN A 79 -7.80 -5.13 -16.81
C ASN A 79 -8.68 -5.75 -15.71
N LYS A 80 -8.33 -6.95 -15.21
CA LYS A 80 -9.00 -7.58 -14.06
C LYS A 80 -8.97 -6.65 -12.85
N TRP A 81 -7.79 -6.17 -12.46
CA TRP A 81 -7.63 -5.34 -11.26
C TRP A 81 -8.28 -3.97 -11.42
N VAL A 82 -8.12 -3.33 -12.58
CA VAL A 82 -8.79 -2.05 -12.89
C VAL A 82 -10.31 -2.19 -12.83
N ALA A 83 -10.88 -3.22 -13.43
CA ALA A 83 -12.32 -3.45 -13.42
C ALA A 83 -12.87 -3.83 -12.01
N MET A 84 -12.04 -4.41 -11.15
CA MET A 84 -12.39 -4.64 -9.75
C MET A 84 -12.40 -3.33 -8.97
N GLU A 85 -11.38 -2.49 -9.13
CA GLU A 85 -11.30 -1.17 -8.48
C GLU A 85 -12.48 -0.27 -8.82
N GLU A 86 -12.91 -0.27 -10.09
CA GLU A 86 -14.04 0.56 -10.56
C GLU A 86 -15.40 0.23 -9.91
N LYS A 87 -15.49 -0.91 -9.24
CA LYS A 87 -16.71 -1.36 -8.53
C LYS A 87 -16.70 -1.07 -7.04
N LEU A 88 -15.62 -0.49 -6.52
CA LEU A 88 -15.48 -0.20 -5.09
C LEU A 88 -16.32 1.02 -4.72
N GLU A 89 -17.12 0.90 -3.68
CA GLU A 89 -18.08 1.92 -3.27
C GLU A 89 -17.76 2.55 -1.90
N ASN A 90 -16.93 1.87 -1.09
CA ASN A 90 -16.67 2.30 0.29
C ASN A 90 -15.27 1.87 0.77
N PRO A 91 -14.77 2.48 1.87
CA PRO A 91 -13.43 2.17 2.41
C PRO A 91 -13.20 0.69 2.76
N ASP A 92 -14.21 -0.01 3.27
CA ASP A 92 -14.09 -1.41 3.63
C ASP A 92 -13.78 -2.28 2.41
N GLN A 93 -14.47 -2.04 1.29
CA GLN A 93 -14.21 -2.72 0.02
C GLN A 93 -12.83 -2.36 -0.54
N MET A 94 -12.37 -1.12 -0.35
CA MET A 94 -11.03 -0.69 -0.75
C MET A 94 -9.94 -1.39 0.06
N ILE A 95 -10.15 -1.58 1.36
CA ILE A 95 -9.26 -2.35 2.24
C ILE A 95 -9.23 -3.82 1.81
N ASP A 96 -10.39 -4.42 1.55
CA ASP A 96 -10.49 -5.79 1.05
C ASP A 96 -9.73 -5.96 -0.27
N PHE A 97 -9.95 -5.07 -1.22
CA PHE A 97 -9.26 -5.06 -2.51
C PHE A 97 -7.73 -5.00 -2.35
N GLN A 98 -7.24 -4.09 -1.53
CA GLN A 98 -5.79 -3.92 -1.34
C GLN A 98 -5.18 -5.07 -0.52
N THR A 99 -5.95 -5.70 0.38
CA THR A 99 -5.55 -6.92 1.07
C THR A 99 -5.35 -8.07 0.07
N GLU A 100 -6.33 -8.31 -0.82
CA GLU A 100 -6.23 -9.35 -1.84
C GLU A 100 -5.07 -9.10 -2.82
N TYR A 101 -4.88 -7.84 -3.23
CA TYR A 101 -3.76 -7.44 -4.07
C TYR A 101 -2.40 -7.73 -3.41
N THR A 102 -2.23 -7.30 -2.16
CA THR A 102 -0.98 -7.51 -1.42
C THR A 102 -0.72 -8.99 -1.17
N LYS A 103 -1.78 -9.75 -0.87
CA LYS A 103 -1.72 -11.20 -0.70
C LYS A 103 -1.30 -11.91 -2.00
N GLU A 104 -1.83 -11.50 -3.15
CA GLU A 104 -1.44 -12.08 -4.44
C GLU A 104 0.07 -11.90 -4.69
N LEU A 105 0.65 -10.73 -4.41
CA LEU A 105 2.09 -10.49 -4.51
C LEU A 105 2.90 -11.32 -3.51
N HIS A 106 2.42 -11.40 -2.28
CA HIS A 106 3.03 -12.23 -1.23
C HIS A 106 3.13 -13.69 -1.68
N ASP A 107 2.03 -14.25 -2.18
CA ASP A 107 1.94 -15.66 -2.59
C ASP A 107 2.82 -15.99 -3.82
N MET A 108 3.28 -14.95 -4.56
CA MET A 108 4.20 -15.09 -5.69
C MET A 108 5.68 -15.05 -5.29
N SER A 109 6.02 -14.84 -4.02
CA SER A 109 7.38 -14.69 -3.53
C SER A 109 7.65 -15.54 -2.29
N ASP A 110 8.88 -15.55 -1.81
CA ASP A 110 9.28 -16.18 -0.56
C ASP A 110 9.28 -15.19 0.63
N TYR A 111 8.41 -14.17 0.58
CA TYR A 111 8.24 -13.23 1.67
C TYR A 111 7.78 -13.93 2.95
N PRO A 112 8.25 -13.51 4.13
CA PRO A 112 7.83 -14.09 5.40
C PRO A 112 6.30 -14.10 5.58
N LYS A 113 5.78 -15.18 6.18
CA LYS A 113 4.34 -15.36 6.36
C LYS A 113 3.70 -14.19 7.11
N ILE A 114 2.61 -13.70 6.58
CA ILE A 114 1.78 -12.62 7.14
C ILE A 114 0.36 -13.14 7.36
N ASP A 115 -0.28 -12.71 8.45
CA ASP A 115 -1.71 -12.93 8.68
C ASP A 115 -2.52 -11.81 7.99
N PHE A 116 -2.96 -12.06 6.76
CA PHE A 116 -3.73 -11.09 5.97
C PHE A 116 -5.13 -10.83 6.52
N GLU A 117 -5.75 -11.82 7.20
CA GLU A 117 -7.05 -11.60 7.83
C GLU A 117 -6.94 -10.66 9.03
N LEU A 118 -5.86 -10.80 9.80
CA LEU A 118 -5.57 -9.87 10.89
C LEU A 118 -5.29 -8.46 10.37
N ILE A 119 -4.51 -8.31 9.28
CA ILE A 119 -4.27 -7.02 8.63
C ILE A 119 -5.59 -6.38 8.20
N ARG A 120 -6.42 -7.12 7.47
CA ARG A 120 -7.74 -6.67 7.01
C ARG A 120 -8.59 -6.15 8.16
N LYS A 121 -8.68 -6.94 9.23
CA LYS A 121 -9.42 -6.56 10.43
C LYS A 121 -8.88 -5.26 11.04
N HIS A 122 -7.56 -5.16 11.22
CA HIS A 122 -6.94 -3.98 11.84
C HIS A 122 -7.15 -2.71 11.03
N PHE A 123 -7.05 -2.77 9.70
CA PHE A 123 -7.27 -1.59 8.87
C PHE A 123 -8.73 -1.14 8.87
N LYS A 124 -9.70 -2.07 8.90
CA LYS A 124 -11.12 -1.72 9.07
C LYS A 124 -11.39 -1.10 10.44
N GLU A 125 -10.83 -1.67 11.50
CA GLU A 125 -10.90 -1.08 12.85
C GLU A 125 -10.27 0.32 12.88
N TRP A 126 -9.11 0.49 12.26
CA TRP A 126 -8.41 1.77 12.23
C TRP A 126 -9.20 2.85 11.48
N GLU A 127 -9.76 2.54 10.32
CA GLU A 127 -10.63 3.47 9.58
C GLU A 127 -11.89 3.82 10.38
N HIS A 128 -12.50 2.85 11.04
CA HIS A 128 -13.66 3.08 11.88
C HIS A 128 -13.34 4.03 13.06
N HIS A 129 -12.26 3.77 13.77
CA HIS A 129 -11.81 4.66 14.85
C HIS A 129 -11.46 6.07 14.38
N LYS A 130 -10.90 6.19 13.18
CA LYS A 130 -10.60 7.49 12.58
C LYS A 130 -11.86 8.32 12.32
N VAL A 131 -12.96 7.68 11.94
CA VAL A 131 -14.27 8.33 11.75
C VAL A 131 -14.89 8.72 13.10
N GLU A 132 -14.77 7.85 14.12
CA GLU A 132 -15.32 8.10 15.44
C GLU A 132 -14.56 9.19 16.23
N ASP A 133 -13.22 9.14 16.18
CA ASP A 133 -12.35 10.06 16.93
C ASP A 133 -11.05 10.36 16.17
N ILE A 134 -11.09 11.38 15.36
CA ILE A 134 -9.98 11.83 14.52
C ILE A 134 -8.74 12.27 15.35
N LEU A 135 -8.92 12.64 16.61
CA LEU A 135 -7.84 13.15 17.44
C LEU A 135 -7.02 12.04 18.09
N THR A 136 -7.66 10.95 18.53
CA THR A 136 -7.00 9.92 19.34
C THR A 136 -6.93 8.53 18.69
N TYR A 137 -7.48 8.33 17.48
CA TYR A 137 -7.51 7.01 16.83
C TYR A 137 -6.13 6.37 16.65
N ARG A 138 -5.07 7.17 16.52
CA ARG A 138 -3.68 6.69 16.41
C ARG A 138 -3.10 6.14 17.71
N ASN A 139 -3.73 6.42 18.85
CA ASN A 139 -3.25 5.96 20.15
C ASN A 139 -3.63 4.52 20.46
N LYS A 140 -4.40 3.86 19.58
CA LYS A 140 -4.77 2.46 19.76
C LYS A 140 -3.65 1.54 19.28
N SER A 141 -3.36 0.52 20.07
CA SER A 141 -2.36 -0.50 19.73
C SER A 141 -3.00 -1.68 19.01
N PHE A 142 -2.29 -2.20 18.00
CA PHE A 142 -2.69 -3.38 17.24
C PHE A 142 -1.63 -4.47 17.37
N SER A 143 -2.05 -5.72 17.25
CA SER A 143 -1.11 -6.84 17.23
C SER A 143 -0.38 -6.93 15.88
N SER A 144 0.89 -7.31 15.93
CA SER A 144 1.68 -7.54 14.73
C SER A 144 1.10 -8.72 13.91
N PRO A 145 0.89 -8.56 12.60
CA PRO A 145 0.42 -9.65 11.73
C PRO A 145 1.51 -10.69 11.43
N VAL A 146 2.74 -10.44 11.88
CA VAL A 146 3.88 -11.35 11.69
C VAL A 146 4.20 -12.11 12.97
N THR A 147 4.28 -11.40 14.09
CA THR A 147 4.72 -11.98 15.38
C THR A 147 3.59 -12.21 16.38
N GLY A 148 2.43 -11.57 16.17
CA GLY A 148 1.32 -11.56 17.16
C GLY A 148 1.57 -10.68 18.38
N SER A 149 2.76 -10.09 18.53
CA SER A 149 3.07 -9.20 19.65
C SER A 149 2.32 -7.87 19.53
N VAL A 150 1.97 -7.28 20.67
CA VAL A 150 1.34 -5.95 20.73
C VAL A 150 2.40 -4.95 21.20
N ALA A 151 2.61 -3.90 20.39
CA ALA A 151 3.45 -2.79 20.80
C ALA A 151 2.79 -2.03 21.96
N PRO A 152 3.55 -1.58 22.97
CA PRO A 152 3.01 -0.69 24.00
C PRO A 152 2.50 0.60 23.36
N ILE A 153 1.46 1.18 23.97
CA ILE A 153 0.98 2.50 23.56
C ILE A 153 2.16 3.47 23.65
N HIS A 154 2.44 4.15 22.54
CA HIS A 154 3.55 5.09 22.48
C HIS A 154 3.26 6.31 23.35
N HIS A 155 3.75 6.31 24.58
CA HIS A 155 3.97 7.55 25.30
C HIS A 155 5.37 8.06 24.93
N THR A 156 5.43 8.86 23.88
CA THR A 156 6.64 9.61 23.59
C THR A 156 6.70 10.79 24.56
N PRO A 157 7.73 10.88 25.43
CA PRO A 157 7.84 11.98 26.41
C PRO A 157 7.82 13.37 25.75
N TRP A 158 8.24 13.47 24.49
CA TRP A 158 8.19 14.71 23.73
C TRP A 158 6.75 15.10 23.33
N GLU A 159 5.85 14.16 23.12
CA GLU A 159 4.45 14.42 22.78
C GLU A 159 3.72 15.11 23.92
N THR A 160 4.00 14.69 25.18
CA THR A 160 3.47 15.36 26.37
C THR A 160 4.23 16.63 26.76
N ALA A 161 5.45 16.81 26.23
CA ALA A 161 6.26 18.02 26.41
C ALA A 161 6.02 19.07 25.32
N MET A 162 5.37 18.73 24.22
CA MET A 162 4.97 19.69 23.20
C MET A 162 3.81 20.53 23.71
N ASP A 163 4.06 21.81 23.88
CA ASP A 163 3.04 22.79 24.16
C ASP A 163 2.71 23.57 22.89
N ASP A 164 1.69 23.11 22.18
CA ASP A 164 1.12 23.75 20.98
C ASP A 164 0.14 24.88 21.34
N SER A 165 0.09 25.30 22.61
CA SER A 165 -0.82 26.35 23.01
C SER A 165 -0.44 27.70 22.38
N MET A 166 -1.44 28.44 21.92
CA MET A 166 -1.24 29.81 21.43
C MET A 166 -0.58 30.73 22.46
N LYS A 167 -0.73 30.42 23.77
CA LYS A 167 -0.07 31.17 24.84
C LYS A 167 1.44 31.04 24.77
N THR A 168 1.96 29.83 24.61
CA THR A 168 3.39 29.60 24.49
C THR A 168 3.96 30.20 23.21
N PHE A 169 3.22 30.11 22.10
CA PHE A 169 3.61 30.73 20.83
C PHE A 169 3.69 32.25 20.91
N LEU A 170 2.73 32.91 21.55
CA LEU A 170 2.66 34.36 21.64
C LEU A 170 3.64 34.98 22.67
N ASN A 171 4.15 34.17 23.61
CA ASN A 171 5.08 34.61 24.64
C ASN A 171 6.57 34.36 24.32
N LYS A 172 6.86 33.96 23.07
CA LYS A 172 8.22 33.89 22.53
C LYS A 172 8.57 35.17 21.80
#